data_b12b017ceb8babad7439e78bdf2fa8ab
#
_entry.id   b12b017ceb8babad7439e78bdf2fa8ab
#
_cell.length_a   1.000
_cell.length_b   1.000
_cell.length_c   1.000
_cell.angle_alpha   90.00
_cell.angle_beta   90.00
_cell.angle_gamma   90.00
#
_symmetry.space_group_name_H-M   'P 1'
#
loop_
_entity.id
_entity.type
_entity.pdbx_description
1 polymer ?
#
loop_
_entity_poly.entity_id
_entity_poly.type
_entity_poly.pdbx_seq_one_letter_code
_entity_poly.pdbx_strand_id
1 'polypeptide(L)'
;MVVTWLSVSVRIIVSNYKVEPMKRLLTWLLYATIPIAIALQFAHANLVWEFVFACAAVLPLAAWIGSSTEQLAHRMGSTYGALFNATFGNFAEMVIAIFAIRAGLPGVVRASFAGSIVGNLLFVAGLSMLIGGWKHPTLKFNALAAESQAGQLILAVAAFLVPALFFRSAQSAHQPELIHQVSIGTAVILIVVYILGLFFSFKTHKDRLTAVVDAPEMAEEDAWSVKRAVGLLLFASVLMSIVAEGLVEAVGAAGKAWGMNEVFLGFVVLAIVGNAAEHSTAVLLAARNQMDTALNISMQSSVQIALFVTPLLVFLSYPLGHPLDLLFSPFEMLAVGLCVAIFSYLVMDGETNWYEGIQLLAVYAIIAVALYFLPVTPQPVH
;
A
#
# COMPACT_ATOMS: atom_id res chain seq x y z
N MET A 1 1.97 -23.13 6.22
CA MET A 1 1.97 -21.79 6.82
C MET A 1 1.29 -20.74 5.93
N VAL A 2 1.65 -20.54 4.66
CA VAL A 2 0.89 -19.65 3.73
C VAL A 2 -0.56 -20.12 3.56
N VAL A 3 -0.79 -21.43 3.50
CA VAL A 3 -2.13 -22.06 3.54
C VAL A 3 -2.86 -21.76 4.87
N THR A 4 -2.13 -21.69 5.98
CA THR A 4 -2.68 -21.33 7.30
C THR A 4 -3.04 -19.84 7.37
N TRP A 5 -2.34 -18.99 6.66
CA TRP A 5 -2.54 -17.54 6.69
C TRP A 5 -3.79 -17.09 5.92
N LEU A 6 -3.97 -17.54 4.69
CA LEU A 6 -5.24 -17.36 3.95
C LEU A 6 -6.40 -18.13 4.65
N SER A 7 -6.09 -19.29 5.25
CA SER A 7 -7.07 -20.02 6.04
C SER A 7 -7.52 -19.30 7.31
N VAL A 8 -6.67 -18.48 7.91
CA VAL A 8 -7.01 -17.66 9.08
C VAL A 8 -7.88 -16.47 8.68
N SER A 9 -7.60 -15.82 7.55
CA SER A 9 -8.42 -14.70 7.04
C SER A 9 -9.86 -15.12 6.74
N VAL A 10 -10.06 -16.32 6.19
CA VAL A 10 -11.39 -16.87 5.96
C VAL A 10 -12.00 -17.48 7.24
N ARG A 11 -11.17 -17.87 8.24
CA ARG A 11 -11.63 -18.49 9.50
C ARG A 11 -12.51 -17.60 10.37
N ILE A 12 -12.30 -16.28 10.35
CA ILE A 12 -13.05 -15.34 11.19
C ILE A 12 -14.43 -15.04 10.62
N ILE A 13 -14.57 -15.04 9.29
CA ILE A 13 -15.86 -14.79 8.62
C ILE A 13 -16.80 -16.01 8.72
N VAL A 14 -16.24 -17.24 8.89
CA VAL A 14 -17.01 -18.49 8.85
C VAL A 14 -16.67 -19.41 10.03
N SER A 15 -16.90 -18.95 11.27
CA SER A 15 -16.39 -19.64 12.46
C SER A 15 -17.14 -20.93 12.86
N ASN A 16 -18.09 -21.49 12.09
CA ASN A 16 -18.91 -22.60 12.59
C ASN A 16 -19.25 -23.79 11.67
N TYR A 17 -18.73 -23.91 10.43
CA TYR A 17 -19.03 -25.12 9.62
C TYR A 17 -17.88 -25.55 8.70
N LYS A 18 -17.60 -26.87 8.66
CA LYS A 18 -16.85 -27.70 7.65
C LYS A 18 -16.08 -26.94 6.50
N VAL A 19 -15.19 -26.00 6.83
CA VAL A 19 -14.64 -25.03 5.87
C VAL A 19 -13.25 -25.43 5.35
N GLU A 20 -12.62 -26.44 5.92
CA GLU A 20 -11.26 -26.88 5.53
C GLU A 20 -11.11 -27.20 4.03
N PRO A 21 -12.00 -27.97 3.38
CA PRO A 21 -11.85 -28.26 1.96
C PRO A 21 -12.07 -27.04 1.07
N MET A 22 -13.01 -26.16 1.43
CA MET A 22 -13.30 -24.95 0.66
C MET A 22 -12.17 -23.90 0.76
N LYS A 23 -11.53 -23.80 1.90
CA LYS A 23 -10.35 -22.94 2.09
C LYS A 23 -9.17 -23.41 1.25
N ARG A 24 -8.91 -24.71 1.25
CA ARG A 24 -7.87 -25.32 0.41
C ARG A 24 -8.15 -25.05 -1.06
N LEU A 25 -9.38 -25.25 -1.50
CA LEU A 25 -9.79 -24.99 -2.88
C LEU A 25 -9.56 -23.50 -3.26
N LEU A 26 -10.01 -22.56 -2.43
CA LEU A 26 -9.82 -21.14 -2.68
C LEU A 26 -8.33 -20.76 -2.76
N THR A 27 -7.52 -21.32 -1.87
CA THR A 27 -6.06 -21.11 -1.88
C THR A 27 -5.44 -21.64 -3.18
N TRP A 28 -5.79 -22.85 -3.61
CA TRP A 28 -5.29 -23.41 -4.86
C TRP A 28 -5.77 -22.62 -6.09
N LEU A 29 -7.02 -22.13 -6.07
CA LEU A 29 -7.53 -21.24 -7.12
C LEU A 29 -6.73 -19.95 -7.22
N LEU A 30 -6.38 -19.32 -6.09
CA LEU A 30 -5.53 -18.13 -6.07
C LEU A 30 -4.12 -18.44 -6.60
N TYR A 31 -3.50 -19.54 -6.23
CA TYR A 31 -2.18 -19.89 -6.80
C TYR A 31 -2.25 -20.24 -8.28
N ALA A 32 -3.35 -20.80 -8.76
CA ALA A 32 -3.54 -21.08 -10.18
C ALA A 32 -3.63 -19.79 -11.03
N THR A 33 -3.97 -18.65 -10.44
CA THR A 33 -3.99 -17.37 -11.18
C THR A 33 -2.61 -16.94 -11.65
N ILE A 34 -1.53 -17.31 -10.94
CA ILE A 34 -0.15 -16.98 -11.33
C ILE A 34 0.20 -17.54 -12.71
N PRO A 35 0.19 -18.87 -12.93
CA PRO A 35 0.50 -19.43 -14.24
C PRO A 35 -0.52 -19.02 -15.32
N ILE A 36 -1.79 -18.78 -14.95
CA ILE A 36 -2.80 -18.31 -15.90
C ILE A 36 -2.48 -16.89 -16.37
N ALA A 37 -2.16 -15.95 -15.46
CA ALA A 37 -1.78 -14.59 -15.80
C ALA A 37 -0.57 -14.58 -16.73
N ILE A 38 0.47 -15.34 -16.39
CA ILE A 38 1.69 -15.46 -17.20
C ILE A 38 1.36 -16.06 -18.58
N ALA A 39 0.54 -17.11 -18.65
CA ALA A 39 0.15 -17.71 -19.92
C ALA A 39 -0.66 -16.75 -20.81
N LEU A 40 -1.57 -15.96 -20.24
CA LEU A 40 -2.35 -14.95 -20.98
C LEU A 40 -1.46 -13.87 -21.55
N GLN A 41 -0.48 -13.38 -20.77
CA GLN A 41 0.50 -12.38 -21.21
C GLN A 41 1.32 -12.89 -22.40
N PHE A 42 1.96 -14.07 -22.30
CA PHE A 42 2.78 -14.63 -23.38
C PHE A 42 1.99 -15.08 -24.60
N ALA A 43 0.71 -15.44 -24.41
CA ALA A 43 -0.19 -15.77 -25.52
C ALA A 43 -0.77 -14.52 -26.21
N HIS A 44 -0.44 -13.31 -25.75
CA HIS A 44 -1.04 -12.05 -26.21
C HIS A 44 -2.57 -12.14 -26.29
N ALA A 45 -3.17 -12.67 -25.21
CA ALA A 45 -4.59 -12.92 -25.13
C ALA A 45 -5.39 -11.61 -24.92
N ASN A 46 -6.68 -11.73 -24.59
CA ASN A 46 -7.49 -10.56 -24.30
C ASN A 46 -6.99 -9.81 -23.05
N LEU A 47 -6.56 -8.57 -23.23
CA LEU A 47 -5.96 -7.72 -22.20
C LEU A 47 -6.86 -7.53 -20.96
N VAL A 48 -8.20 -7.58 -21.12
CA VAL A 48 -9.11 -7.45 -19.97
C VAL A 48 -8.99 -8.67 -19.05
N TRP A 49 -8.94 -9.87 -19.61
CA TRP A 49 -8.70 -11.09 -18.80
C TRP A 49 -7.30 -11.14 -18.21
N GLU A 50 -6.30 -10.69 -18.98
CA GLU A 50 -4.94 -10.54 -18.49
C GLU A 50 -4.90 -9.63 -17.26
N PHE A 51 -5.55 -8.46 -17.31
CA PHE A 51 -5.65 -7.55 -16.16
C PHE A 51 -6.30 -8.24 -14.94
N VAL A 52 -7.44 -8.92 -15.13
CA VAL A 52 -8.15 -9.60 -14.03
C VAL A 52 -7.29 -10.68 -13.39
N PHE A 53 -6.66 -11.54 -14.19
CA PHE A 53 -5.82 -12.61 -13.67
C PHE A 53 -4.51 -12.10 -13.09
N ALA A 54 -3.93 -11.02 -13.63
CA ALA A 54 -2.76 -10.36 -13.07
C ALA A 54 -3.08 -9.74 -11.70
N CYS A 55 -4.19 -9.01 -11.55
CA CYS A 55 -4.66 -8.52 -10.25
C CYS A 55 -4.81 -9.67 -9.23
N ALA A 56 -5.42 -10.78 -9.64
CA ALA A 56 -5.59 -11.93 -8.76
C ALA A 56 -4.26 -12.62 -8.42
N ALA A 57 -3.30 -12.68 -9.35
CA ALA A 57 -1.97 -13.27 -9.14
C ALA A 57 -1.07 -12.44 -8.23
N VAL A 58 -1.22 -11.11 -8.22
CA VAL A 58 -0.49 -10.22 -7.28
C VAL A 58 -0.78 -10.61 -5.83
N LEU A 59 -2.00 -11.01 -5.48
CA LEU A 59 -2.39 -11.34 -4.10
C LEU A 59 -1.52 -12.45 -3.46
N PRO A 60 -1.41 -13.65 -4.04
CA PRO A 60 -0.57 -14.70 -3.48
C PRO A 60 0.93 -14.38 -3.58
N LEU A 61 1.37 -13.64 -4.59
CA LEU A 61 2.76 -13.23 -4.74
C LEU A 61 3.17 -12.21 -3.66
N ALA A 62 2.34 -11.20 -3.40
CA ALA A 62 2.54 -10.25 -2.32
C ALA A 62 2.57 -10.94 -0.94
N ALA A 63 1.69 -11.94 -0.73
CA ALA A 63 1.70 -12.74 0.49
C ALA A 63 3.00 -13.56 0.66
N TRP A 64 3.56 -14.11 -0.42
CA TRP A 64 4.86 -14.81 -0.36
C TRP A 64 6.02 -13.86 -0.07
N ILE A 65 6.04 -12.68 -0.70
CA ILE A 65 7.04 -11.64 -0.46
C ILE A 65 6.95 -11.19 1.00
N GLY A 66 5.77 -10.82 1.48
CA GLY A 66 5.54 -10.38 2.85
C GLY A 66 5.97 -11.43 3.89
N SER A 67 5.53 -12.69 3.72
CA SER A 67 5.92 -13.77 4.63
C SER A 67 7.43 -14.03 4.63
N SER A 68 8.07 -13.98 3.47
CA SER A 68 9.52 -14.17 3.36
C SER A 68 10.29 -13.02 4.00
N THR A 69 9.80 -11.79 3.83
CA THR A 69 10.35 -10.58 4.43
C THR A 69 10.24 -10.63 5.96
N GLU A 70 9.08 -11.00 6.49
CA GLU A 70 8.84 -11.16 7.92
C GLU A 70 9.77 -12.21 8.56
N GLN A 71 9.93 -13.37 7.91
CA GLN A 71 10.83 -14.43 8.35
C GLN A 71 12.30 -13.98 8.40
N LEU A 72 12.73 -13.19 7.43
CA LEU A 72 14.07 -12.61 7.41
C LEU A 72 14.22 -11.51 8.46
N ALA A 73 13.25 -10.62 8.57
CA ALA A 73 13.23 -9.54 9.54
C ALA A 73 13.35 -10.06 10.99
N HIS A 74 12.62 -11.13 11.32
CA HIS A 74 12.69 -11.79 12.62
C HIS A 74 14.12 -12.22 12.99
N ARG A 75 14.90 -12.71 12.02
CA ARG A 75 16.29 -13.17 12.23
C ARG A 75 17.32 -12.04 12.29
N MET A 76 17.00 -10.87 11.75
CA MET A 76 17.91 -9.72 11.70
C MET A 76 17.85 -8.86 12.97
N GLY A 77 16.92 -9.16 13.88
CA GLY A 77 16.67 -8.37 15.08
C GLY A 77 15.86 -7.11 14.82
N SER A 78 15.40 -6.45 15.88
CA SER A 78 14.37 -5.40 15.79
C SER A 78 14.72 -4.24 14.86
N THR A 79 15.93 -3.73 14.88
CA THR A 79 16.33 -2.55 14.09
C THR A 79 16.51 -2.88 12.60
N TYR A 80 17.30 -3.91 12.30
CA TYR A 80 17.54 -4.31 10.90
C TYR A 80 16.32 -4.98 10.28
N GLY A 81 15.56 -5.74 11.07
CA GLY A 81 14.32 -6.35 10.64
C GLY A 81 13.28 -5.30 10.24
N ALA A 82 13.15 -4.22 11.01
CA ALA A 82 12.25 -3.13 10.69
C ALA A 82 12.67 -2.37 9.41
N LEU A 83 13.97 -2.10 9.23
CA LEU A 83 14.48 -1.50 8.01
C LEU A 83 14.24 -2.40 6.79
N PHE A 84 14.44 -3.70 6.95
CA PHE A 84 14.20 -4.70 5.91
C PHE A 84 12.71 -4.75 5.53
N ASN A 85 11.83 -4.78 6.53
CA ASN A 85 10.39 -4.74 6.32
C ASN A 85 9.93 -3.42 5.66
N ALA A 86 10.51 -2.29 6.07
CA ALA A 86 10.25 -0.99 5.45
C ALA A 86 10.59 -0.96 3.96
N THR A 87 11.63 -1.69 3.54
CA THR A 87 12.07 -1.74 2.15
C THR A 87 11.27 -2.75 1.32
N PHE A 88 10.99 -3.92 1.88
CA PHE A 88 10.36 -5.04 1.16
C PHE A 88 8.86 -5.19 1.45
N GLY A 89 8.32 -4.53 2.47
CA GLY A 89 6.89 -4.53 2.78
C GLY A 89 6.05 -4.01 1.61
N ASN A 90 6.50 -2.91 0.99
CA ASN A 90 5.83 -2.30 -0.17
C ASN A 90 6.47 -2.72 -1.52
N PHE A 91 7.08 -3.91 -1.58
CA PHE A 91 7.79 -4.34 -2.79
C PHE A 91 6.86 -4.56 -3.98
N ALA A 92 5.64 -5.04 -3.75
CA ALA A 92 4.65 -5.25 -4.81
C ALA A 92 4.29 -3.93 -5.49
N GLU A 93 3.97 -2.88 -4.70
CA GLU A 93 3.67 -1.54 -5.20
C GLU A 93 4.87 -0.94 -5.94
N MET A 94 6.05 -1.10 -5.38
CA MET A 94 7.27 -0.58 -5.98
C MET A 94 7.55 -1.22 -7.34
N VAL A 95 7.37 -2.53 -7.49
CA VAL A 95 7.56 -3.24 -8.76
C VAL A 95 6.50 -2.81 -9.77
N ILE A 96 5.23 -2.76 -9.40
CA ILE A 96 4.14 -2.29 -10.28
C ILE A 96 4.43 -0.86 -10.75
N ALA A 97 4.85 0.03 -9.83
CA ALA A 97 5.18 1.41 -10.16
C ALA A 97 6.39 1.53 -11.09
N ILE A 98 7.43 0.72 -10.93
CA ILE A 98 8.58 0.69 -11.85
C ILE A 98 8.14 0.34 -13.27
N PHE A 99 7.30 -0.69 -13.44
CA PHE A 99 6.78 -1.04 -14.77
C PHE A 99 5.86 0.03 -15.33
N ALA A 100 5.02 0.66 -14.50
CA ALA A 100 4.17 1.77 -14.92
C ALA A 100 4.99 3.01 -15.36
N ILE A 101 6.11 3.32 -14.66
CA ILE A 101 7.05 4.37 -15.10
C ILE A 101 7.65 4.00 -16.46
N ARG A 102 8.17 2.76 -16.63
CA ARG A 102 8.73 2.29 -17.90
C ARG A 102 7.74 2.32 -19.06
N ALA A 103 6.46 2.07 -18.76
CA ALA A 103 5.36 2.17 -19.73
C ALA A 103 4.93 3.62 -20.04
N GLY A 104 5.55 4.64 -19.42
CA GLY A 104 5.18 6.04 -19.61
C GLY A 104 3.85 6.42 -18.96
N LEU A 105 3.47 5.75 -17.87
CA LEU A 105 2.22 5.96 -17.13
C LEU A 105 2.45 6.60 -15.72
N PRO A 106 3.17 7.75 -15.62
CA PRO A 106 3.44 8.37 -14.32
C PRO A 106 2.16 8.81 -13.58
N GLY A 107 1.07 9.09 -14.32
CA GLY A 107 -0.24 9.38 -13.75
C GLY A 107 -0.83 8.21 -12.95
N VAL A 108 -0.72 6.99 -13.48
CA VAL A 108 -1.15 5.77 -12.79
C VAL A 108 -0.35 5.54 -11.51
N VAL A 109 0.97 5.81 -11.54
CA VAL A 109 1.84 5.68 -10.36
C VAL A 109 1.43 6.64 -9.25
N ARG A 110 1.24 7.93 -9.57
CA ARG A 110 0.77 8.92 -8.59
C ARG A 110 -0.59 8.56 -8.02
N ALA A 111 -1.52 8.17 -8.89
CA ALA A 111 -2.85 7.73 -8.47
C ALA A 111 -2.77 6.51 -7.54
N SER A 112 -1.91 5.53 -7.85
CA SER A 112 -1.72 4.35 -7.01
C SER A 112 -1.15 4.70 -5.63
N PHE A 113 -0.18 5.61 -5.54
CA PHE A 113 0.37 6.03 -4.24
C PHE A 113 -0.63 6.83 -3.41
N ALA A 114 -1.32 7.79 -4.03
CA ALA A 114 -2.39 8.51 -3.35
C ALA A 114 -3.49 7.54 -2.88
N GLY A 115 -3.84 6.58 -3.73
CA GLY A 115 -4.81 5.53 -3.42
C GLY A 115 -4.35 4.59 -2.31
N SER A 116 -3.08 4.23 -2.25
CA SER A 116 -2.52 3.39 -1.17
C SER A 116 -2.58 4.12 0.17
N ILE A 117 -2.21 5.41 0.22
CA ILE A 117 -2.32 6.22 1.45
C ILE A 117 -3.78 6.32 1.89
N VAL A 118 -4.68 6.71 1.00
CA VAL A 118 -6.11 6.88 1.30
C VAL A 118 -6.77 5.54 1.61
N GLY A 119 -6.40 4.48 0.88
CA GLY A 119 -6.88 3.11 1.10
C GLY A 119 -6.49 2.58 2.48
N ASN A 120 -5.24 2.73 2.87
CA ASN A 120 -4.75 2.29 4.17
C ASN A 120 -5.45 3.04 5.33
N LEU A 121 -5.57 4.37 5.23
CA LEU A 121 -6.10 5.19 6.32
C LEU A 121 -7.63 5.21 6.39
N LEU A 122 -8.34 5.14 5.25
CA LEU A 122 -9.81 5.18 5.24
C LEU A 122 -10.42 3.80 5.08
N PHE A 123 -9.98 3.01 4.10
CA PHE A 123 -10.61 1.72 3.82
C PHE A 123 -10.15 0.65 4.82
N VAL A 124 -8.84 0.45 4.99
CA VAL A 124 -8.31 -0.63 5.84
C VAL A 124 -8.50 -0.33 7.32
N ALA A 125 -8.12 0.88 7.76
CA ALA A 125 -8.34 1.27 9.13
C ALA A 125 -9.85 1.31 9.46
N GLY A 126 -10.67 1.85 8.56
CA GLY A 126 -12.14 1.86 8.72
C GLY A 126 -12.73 0.45 8.80
N LEU A 127 -12.30 -0.47 7.95
CA LEU A 127 -12.73 -1.87 7.99
C LEU A 127 -12.25 -2.59 9.26
N SER A 128 -11.03 -2.30 9.70
CA SER A 128 -10.46 -2.81 10.94
C SER A 128 -11.25 -2.33 12.17
N MET A 129 -11.55 -1.03 12.23
CA MET A 129 -12.40 -0.44 13.27
C MET A 129 -13.81 -1.03 13.26
N LEU A 130 -14.42 -1.19 12.09
CA LEU A 130 -15.76 -1.77 11.95
C LEU A 130 -15.80 -3.22 12.44
N ILE A 131 -14.90 -4.08 11.96
CA ILE A 131 -14.91 -5.51 12.28
C ILE A 131 -14.47 -5.75 13.71
N GLY A 132 -13.45 -5.06 14.20
CA GLY A 132 -13.00 -5.14 15.58
C GLY A 132 -14.04 -4.57 16.55
N GLY A 133 -14.56 -3.39 16.25
CA GLY A 133 -15.53 -2.68 17.07
C GLY A 133 -16.93 -3.32 17.12
N TRP A 134 -17.26 -4.20 16.14
CA TRP A 134 -18.49 -5.00 16.21
C TRP A 134 -18.48 -5.99 17.38
N LYS A 135 -17.32 -6.48 17.76
CA LYS A 135 -17.13 -7.44 18.86
C LYS A 135 -16.70 -6.76 20.16
N HIS A 136 -16.00 -5.65 20.07
CA HIS A 136 -15.40 -4.92 21.18
C HIS A 136 -15.84 -3.46 21.11
N PRO A 137 -16.78 -3.00 21.98
CA PRO A 137 -17.37 -1.65 21.87
C PRO A 137 -16.36 -0.51 21.82
N THR A 138 -15.22 -0.67 22.48
CA THR A 138 -14.10 0.27 22.47
C THR A 138 -12.82 -0.49 22.14
N LEU A 139 -12.08 -0.02 21.15
CA LEU A 139 -10.79 -0.55 20.73
C LEU A 139 -9.71 0.45 21.13
N LYS A 140 -8.67 -0.02 21.84
CA LYS A 140 -7.58 0.84 22.33
C LYS A 140 -6.32 0.67 21.51
N PHE A 141 -5.54 1.75 21.37
CA PHE A 141 -4.26 1.78 20.68
C PHE A 141 -3.31 2.84 21.29
N ASN A 142 -2.04 2.80 20.94
CA ASN A 142 -1.05 3.76 21.41
C ASN A 142 -1.21 5.11 20.70
N ALA A 143 -1.86 6.08 21.37
CA ALA A 143 -2.09 7.42 20.83
C ALA A 143 -0.77 8.13 20.46
N LEU A 144 0.30 7.99 21.25
CA LEU A 144 1.58 8.64 20.98
C LEU A 144 2.24 8.11 19.69
N ALA A 145 2.15 6.80 19.45
CA ALA A 145 2.65 6.19 18.21
C ALA A 145 1.83 6.68 17.01
N ALA A 146 0.50 6.68 17.14
CA ALA A 146 -0.40 7.16 16.10
C ALA A 146 -0.20 8.65 15.80
N GLU A 147 -0.06 9.50 16.82
CA GLU A 147 0.23 10.94 16.67
C GLU A 147 1.56 11.19 15.94
N SER A 148 2.61 10.45 16.29
CA SER A 148 3.92 10.56 15.61
C SER A 148 3.83 10.23 14.11
N GLN A 149 3.10 9.17 13.76
CA GLN A 149 2.89 8.76 12.35
C GLN A 149 1.98 9.75 11.62
N ALA A 150 0.93 10.25 12.27
CA ALA A 150 0.06 11.29 11.72
C ALA A 150 0.84 12.57 11.40
N GLY A 151 1.78 12.98 12.26
CA GLY A 151 2.69 14.09 11.98
C GLY A 151 3.54 13.89 10.72
N GLN A 152 4.04 12.68 10.49
CA GLN A 152 4.77 12.33 9.27
C GLN A 152 3.87 12.36 8.03
N LEU A 153 2.61 11.92 8.14
CA LEU A 153 1.64 12.00 7.05
C LEU A 153 1.25 13.44 6.72
N ILE A 154 1.11 14.31 7.72
CA ILE A 154 0.89 15.76 7.49
C ILE A 154 2.08 16.38 6.73
N LEU A 155 3.30 16.00 7.07
CA LEU A 155 4.48 16.42 6.30
C LEU A 155 4.41 15.90 4.85
N ALA A 156 3.98 14.65 4.63
CA ALA A 156 3.81 14.11 3.28
C ALA A 156 2.77 14.92 2.47
N VAL A 157 1.65 15.30 3.08
CA VAL A 157 0.64 16.18 2.43
C VAL A 157 1.28 17.49 1.99
N ALA A 158 2.08 18.13 2.86
CA ALA A 158 2.79 19.36 2.50
C ALA A 158 3.78 19.13 1.35
N ALA A 159 4.52 18.00 1.38
CA ALA A 159 5.49 17.65 0.35
C ALA A 159 4.85 17.35 -1.02
N PHE A 160 3.61 16.91 -1.07
CA PHE A 160 2.87 16.71 -2.32
C PHE A 160 2.17 17.99 -2.79
N LEU A 161 1.67 18.79 -1.85
CA LEU A 161 0.96 20.04 -2.15
C LEU A 161 1.90 21.14 -2.69
N VAL A 162 3.08 21.31 -2.07
CA VAL A 162 4.00 22.40 -2.41
C VAL A 162 4.52 22.30 -3.85
N PRO A 163 5.02 21.15 -4.36
CA PRO A 163 5.42 21.02 -5.77
C PRO A 163 4.28 21.30 -6.75
N ALA A 164 3.06 20.83 -6.44
CA ALA A 164 1.92 21.02 -7.31
C ALA A 164 1.44 22.47 -7.39
N LEU A 165 1.49 23.21 -6.28
CA LEU A 165 1.23 24.67 -6.27
C LEU A 165 2.35 25.44 -6.96
N PHE A 166 3.61 25.06 -6.71
CA PHE A 166 4.77 25.65 -7.37
C PHE A 166 4.71 25.52 -8.87
N PHE A 167 4.31 24.34 -9.39
CA PHE A 167 4.20 24.10 -10.83
C PHE A 167 3.26 25.11 -11.52
N ARG A 168 2.14 25.46 -10.90
CA ARG A 168 1.22 26.48 -11.44
C ARG A 168 1.91 27.83 -11.59
N SER A 169 2.72 28.22 -10.61
CA SER A 169 3.50 29.46 -10.65
C SER A 169 4.61 29.39 -11.71
N ALA A 170 5.34 28.28 -11.79
CA ALA A 170 6.39 28.07 -12.76
C ALA A 170 5.84 28.02 -14.20
N GLN A 171 4.69 27.43 -14.43
CA GLN A 171 4.00 27.41 -15.72
C GLN A 171 3.61 28.83 -16.15
N SER A 172 3.09 29.66 -15.24
CA SER A 172 2.78 31.07 -15.50
C SER A 172 4.04 31.88 -15.81
N ALA A 173 5.19 31.51 -15.27
CA ALA A 173 6.49 32.12 -15.53
C ALA A 173 7.22 31.54 -16.77
N HIS A 174 6.62 30.59 -17.51
CA HIS A 174 7.21 29.87 -18.65
C HIS A 174 8.50 29.10 -18.29
N GLN A 175 8.58 28.54 -17.08
CA GLN A 175 9.70 27.75 -16.58
C GLN A 175 9.22 26.40 -15.99
N PRO A 176 8.48 25.56 -16.74
CA PRO A 176 7.93 24.32 -16.22
C PRO A 176 9.01 23.28 -15.83
N GLU A 177 10.22 23.37 -16.39
CA GLU A 177 11.34 22.49 -16.10
C GLU A 177 11.84 22.58 -14.65
N LEU A 178 11.54 23.66 -13.95
CA LEU A 178 11.91 23.82 -12.53
C LEU A 178 11.20 22.79 -11.63
N ILE A 179 10.12 22.17 -12.09
CA ILE A 179 9.40 21.16 -11.31
C ILE A 179 10.26 19.93 -11.01
N HIS A 180 11.14 19.52 -11.94
CA HIS A 180 12.06 18.42 -11.70
C HIS A 180 12.98 18.70 -10.52
N GLN A 181 13.53 19.92 -10.43
CA GLN A 181 14.41 20.31 -9.33
C GLN A 181 13.67 20.36 -8.00
N VAL A 182 12.43 20.87 -7.99
CA VAL A 182 11.58 20.91 -6.79
C VAL A 182 11.20 19.49 -6.38
N SER A 183 10.84 18.62 -7.31
CA SER A 183 10.50 17.23 -7.02
C SER A 183 11.69 16.46 -6.44
N ILE A 184 12.90 16.61 -7.01
CA ILE A 184 14.13 15.99 -6.48
C ILE A 184 14.45 16.54 -5.08
N GLY A 185 14.43 17.86 -4.91
CA GLY A 185 14.70 18.48 -3.60
C GLY A 185 13.73 18.01 -2.53
N THR A 186 12.44 17.95 -2.86
CA THR A 186 11.40 17.41 -1.97
C THR A 186 11.63 15.93 -1.65
N ALA A 187 11.97 15.12 -2.66
CA ALA A 187 12.27 13.70 -2.46
C ALA A 187 13.47 13.47 -1.54
N VAL A 188 14.53 14.27 -1.65
CA VAL A 188 15.68 14.21 -0.72
C VAL A 188 15.24 14.51 0.71
N ILE A 189 14.44 15.58 0.91
CA ILE A 189 13.95 15.97 2.24
C ILE A 189 13.10 14.85 2.84
N LEU A 190 12.19 14.23 2.08
CA LEU A 190 11.32 13.15 2.54
C LEU A 190 12.13 11.92 2.99
N ILE A 191 13.13 11.49 2.20
CA ILE A 191 14.00 10.35 2.58
C ILE A 191 14.79 10.67 3.85
N VAL A 192 15.34 11.90 3.96
CA VAL A 192 16.08 12.30 5.16
C VAL A 192 15.16 12.27 6.39
N VAL A 193 13.96 12.82 6.29
CA VAL A 193 12.99 12.79 7.41
C VAL A 193 12.57 11.36 7.73
N TYR A 194 12.38 10.50 6.72
CA TYR A 194 12.08 9.09 6.94
C TYR A 194 13.18 8.37 7.73
N ILE A 195 14.44 8.54 7.33
CA ILE A 195 15.61 7.96 8.04
C ILE A 195 15.69 8.49 9.47
N LEU A 196 15.48 9.79 9.68
CA LEU A 196 15.45 10.39 11.02
C LEU A 196 14.27 9.84 11.84
N GLY A 197 13.11 9.62 11.23
CA GLY A 197 11.94 8.99 11.84
C GLY A 197 12.22 7.56 12.30
N LEU A 198 12.92 6.76 11.49
CA LEU A 198 13.38 5.42 11.89
C LEU A 198 14.35 5.49 13.09
N PHE A 199 15.32 6.41 13.05
CA PHE A 199 16.24 6.62 14.15
C PHE A 199 15.51 7.05 15.43
N PHE A 200 14.54 7.94 15.31
CA PHE A 200 13.68 8.39 16.41
C PHE A 200 12.93 7.21 17.03
N SER A 201 12.26 6.41 16.21
CA SER A 201 11.42 5.29 16.66
C SER A 201 12.24 4.15 17.26
N PHE A 202 13.39 3.78 16.65
CA PHE A 202 14.12 2.59 17.06
C PHE A 202 15.24 2.85 18.08
N LYS A 203 15.70 4.09 18.21
CA LYS A 203 16.82 4.40 19.10
C LYS A 203 16.49 5.36 20.23
N THR A 204 15.83 6.47 19.96
CA THR A 204 15.63 7.52 20.95
C THR A 204 14.35 7.36 21.77
N HIS A 205 13.29 6.80 21.19
CA HIS A 205 11.96 6.67 21.80
C HIS A 205 11.40 5.24 21.72
N LYS A 206 12.27 4.26 21.64
CA LYS A 206 11.91 2.84 21.49
C LYS A 206 10.86 2.40 22.52
N ASP A 207 11.07 2.71 23.79
CA ASP A 207 10.23 2.23 24.90
C ASP A 207 8.81 2.87 24.91
N ARG A 208 8.61 3.97 24.18
CA ARG A 208 7.33 4.67 24.11
C ARG A 208 6.55 4.40 22.83
N LEU A 209 7.26 4.12 21.74
CA LEU A 209 6.70 4.00 20.40
C LEU A 209 6.61 2.55 19.92
N THR A 210 7.45 1.64 20.43
CA THR A 210 7.13 0.23 20.26
C THR A 210 5.80 0.02 20.95
N ALA A 211 4.77 -0.20 20.15
CA ALA A 211 3.57 -0.85 20.62
C ALA A 211 4.03 -1.99 21.52
N VAL A 212 3.34 -2.24 22.63
CA VAL A 212 3.43 -3.49 23.35
C VAL A 212 2.84 -4.55 22.41
N VAL A 213 3.50 -4.70 21.29
CA VAL A 213 3.33 -5.85 20.43
C VAL A 213 4.18 -6.91 21.12
N ASP A 214 3.54 -7.64 22.00
CA ASP A 214 3.73 -9.06 21.96
C ASP A 214 3.34 -9.50 20.55
N ALA A 215 4.18 -9.16 19.56
CA ALA A 215 4.20 -9.89 18.31
C ALA A 215 4.27 -11.34 18.78
N PRO A 216 3.31 -12.21 18.45
CA PRO A 216 3.38 -13.59 18.88
C PRO A 216 4.79 -14.03 18.52
N GLU A 217 5.63 -14.25 19.55
CA GLU A 217 6.98 -14.73 19.33
C GLU A 217 6.81 -15.94 18.43
N MET A 218 7.29 -15.81 17.20
CA MET A 218 7.22 -16.93 16.27
C MET A 218 7.99 -18.03 16.97
N ALA A 219 7.30 -19.11 17.34
CA ALA A 219 7.95 -20.23 18.00
C ALA A 219 9.15 -20.60 17.11
N GLU A 220 10.33 -20.81 17.69
CA GLU A 220 11.55 -21.13 16.93
C GLU A 220 11.34 -22.33 15.98
N GLU A 221 10.40 -23.21 16.32
CA GLU A 221 9.96 -24.37 15.52
C GLU A 221 9.27 -23.96 14.20
N ASP A 222 8.68 -22.75 14.13
CA ASP A 222 7.97 -22.25 12.94
C ASP A 222 8.86 -21.35 12.06
N ALA A 223 10.08 -21.04 12.49
CA ALA A 223 10.97 -20.14 11.77
C ALA A 223 11.61 -20.85 10.55
N TRP A 224 11.46 -20.23 9.38
CA TRP A 224 12.07 -20.76 8.15
C TRP A 224 13.61 -20.65 8.20
N SER A 225 14.29 -21.53 7.48
CA SER A 225 15.72 -21.33 7.22
C SER A 225 15.92 -20.09 6.35
N VAL A 226 17.00 -19.36 6.57
CA VAL A 226 17.36 -18.15 5.78
C VAL A 226 17.37 -18.48 4.28
N LYS A 227 17.94 -19.65 3.91
CA LYS A 227 17.98 -20.10 2.50
C LYS A 227 16.57 -20.23 1.90
N ARG A 228 15.62 -20.78 2.65
CA ARG A 228 14.22 -20.93 2.20
C ARG A 228 13.54 -19.56 2.07
N ALA A 229 13.73 -18.68 3.04
CA ALA A 229 13.12 -17.34 3.02
C ALA A 229 13.69 -16.49 1.86
N VAL A 230 15.01 -16.46 1.68
CA VAL A 230 15.64 -15.76 0.55
C VAL A 230 15.24 -16.39 -0.79
N GLY A 231 15.25 -17.71 -0.90
CA GLY A 231 14.87 -18.41 -2.14
C GLY A 231 13.43 -18.10 -2.55
N LEU A 232 12.49 -18.13 -1.60
CA LEU A 232 11.09 -17.81 -1.88
C LEU A 232 10.90 -16.31 -2.18
N LEU A 233 11.61 -15.42 -1.48
CA LEU A 233 11.59 -13.99 -1.75
C LEU A 233 12.03 -13.68 -3.18
N LEU A 234 13.18 -14.22 -3.60
CA LEU A 234 13.69 -14.02 -4.97
C LEU A 234 12.75 -14.62 -6.01
N PHE A 235 12.26 -15.84 -5.79
CA PHE A 235 11.33 -16.50 -6.70
C PHE A 235 10.02 -15.71 -6.85
N ALA A 236 9.42 -15.29 -5.75
CA ALA A 236 8.20 -14.50 -5.77
C ALA A 236 8.43 -13.11 -6.39
N SER A 237 9.60 -12.50 -6.17
CA SER A 237 9.96 -11.21 -6.79
C SER A 237 10.09 -11.28 -8.31
N VAL A 238 10.67 -12.37 -8.82
CA VAL A 238 10.75 -12.59 -10.28
C VAL A 238 9.37 -12.79 -10.88
N LEU A 239 8.53 -13.62 -10.27
CA LEU A 239 7.16 -13.84 -10.73
C LEU A 239 6.33 -12.55 -10.63
N MET A 240 6.49 -11.78 -9.55
CA MET A 240 5.84 -10.48 -9.38
C MET A 240 6.23 -9.51 -10.50
N SER A 241 7.51 -9.49 -10.90
CA SER A 241 7.96 -8.62 -11.98
C SER A 241 7.30 -8.98 -13.32
N ILE A 242 7.17 -10.27 -13.63
CA ILE A 242 6.49 -10.72 -14.86
C ILE A 242 5.00 -10.34 -14.83
N VAL A 243 4.32 -10.64 -13.72
CA VAL A 243 2.89 -10.34 -13.57
C VAL A 243 2.62 -8.84 -13.56
N ALA A 244 3.49 -8.03 -12.93
CA ALA A 244 3.34 -6.58 -12.90
C ALA A 244 3.51 -5.94 -14.29
N GLU A 245 4.38 -6.48 -15.14
CA GLU A 245 4.52 -6.02 -16.52
C GLU A 245 3.20 -6.21 -17.29
N GLY A 246 2.63 -7.42 -17.30
CA GLY A 246 1.34 -7.69 -17.94
C GLY A 246 0.18 -6.88 -17.34
N LEU A 247 0.17 -6.73 -16.00
CA LEU A 247 -0.81 -5.90 -15.31
C LEU A 247 -0.82 -4.46 -15.84
N VAL A 248 0.36 -3.87 -15.97
CA VAL A 248 0.53 -2.48 -16.43
C VAL A 248 0.15 -2.33 -17.90
N GLU A 249 0.56 -3.26 -18.76
CA GLU A 249 0.18 -3.27 -20.18
C GLU A 249 -1.34 -3.33 -20.38
N ALA A 250 -2.02 -4.07 -19.52
CA ALA A 250 -3.45 -4.31 -19.60
C ALA A 250 -4.33 -3.20 -18.97
N VAL A 251 -3.75 -2.31 -18.14
CA VAL A 251 -4.50 -1.24 -17.43
C VAL A 251 -5.36 -0.39 -18.35
N GLY A 252 -4.78 0.12 -19.45
CA GLY A 252 -5.50 1.00 -20.40
C GLY A 252 -6.63 0.27 -21.12
N ALA A 253 -6.46 -0.99 -21.46
CA ALA A 253 -7.49 -1.82 -22.10
C ALA A 253 -8.64 -2.14 -21.15
N ALA A 254 -8.33 -2.49 -19.91
CA ALA A 254 -9.32 -2.73 -18.85
C ALA A 254 -10.13 -1.46 -18.56
N GLY A 255 -9.48 -0.31 -18.47
CA GLY A 255 -10.15 0.98 -18.30
C GLY A 255 -11.16 1.27 -19.40
N LYS A 256 -10.76 1.13 -20.65
CA LYS A 256 -11.66 1.33 -21.81
C LYS A 256 -12.84 0.35 -21.82
N ALA A 257 -12.57 -0.94 -21.52
CA ALA A 257 -13.61 -1.97 -21.53
C ALA A 257 -14.69 -1.76 -20.47
N TRP A 258 -14.32 -1.22 -19.31
CA TRP A 258 -15.23 -1.01 -18.17
C TRP A 258 -15.69 0.44 -18.00
N GLY A 259 -15.27 1.34 -18.89
CA GLY A 259 -15.59 2.77 -18.80
C GLY A 259 -14.95 3.44 -17.58
N MET A 260 -13.84 2.88 -17.08
CA MET A 260 -13.09 3.41 -15.95
C MET A 260 -11.89 4.23 -16.45
N ASN A 261 -11.62 5.35 -15.80
CA ASN A 261 -10.43 6.12 -16.09
C ASN A 261 -9.18 5.50 -15.41
N GLU A 262 -7.99 5.78 -15.95
CA GLU A 262 -6.72 5.23 -15.44
C GLU A 262 -6.42 5.69 -14.01
N VAL A 263 -6.87 6.90 -13.63
CA VAL A 263 -6.71 7.41 -12.26
C VAL A 263 -7.52 6.57 -11.28
N PHE A 264 -8.77 6.20 -11.62
CA PHE A 264 -9.57 5.31 -10.79
C PHE A 264 -8.93 3.92 -10.65
N LEU A 265 -8.43 3.35 -11.76
CA LEU A 265 -7.75 2.06 -11.72
C LEU A 265 -6.50 2.10 -10.86
N GLY A 266 -5.67 3.14 -10.99
CA GLY A 266 -4.49 3.34 -10.14
C GLY A 266 -4.88 3.51 -8.67
N PHE A 267 -5.75 4.47 -8.39
CA PHE A 267 -6.09 4.89 -7.04
C PHE A 267 -6.89 3.83 -6.25
N VAL A 268 -7.83 3.13 -6.89
CA VAL A 268 -8.69 2.17 -6.21
C VAL A 268 -8.20 0.74 -6.42
N VAL A 269 -8.06 0.31 -7.69
CA VAL A 269 -7.82 -1.10 -7.98
C VAL A 269 -6.39 -1.51 -7.66
N LEU A 270 -5.38 -0.80 -8.23
CA LEU A 270 -3.98 -1.16 -8.02
C LEU A 270 -3.55 -0.94 -6.56
N ALA A 271 -4.05 0.12 -5.92
CA ALA A 271 -3.78 0.37 -4.51
C ALA A 271 -4.30 -0.74 -3.59
N ILE A 272 -5.53 -1.23 -3.82
CA ILE A 272 -6.09 -2.34 -3.03
C ILE A 272 -5.34 -3.65 -3.32
N VAL A 273 -5.05 -3.93 -4.58
CA VAL A 273 -4.40 -5.17 -5.00
C VAL A 273 -2.97 -5.24 -4.49
N GLY A 274 -2.20 -4.15 -4.62
CA GLY A 274 -0.81 -4.08 -4.15
C GLY A 274 -0.69 -4.31 -2.64
N ASN A 275 -1.56 -3.68 -1.86
CA ASN A 275 -1.55 -3.74 -0.40
C ASN A 275 -2.41 -4.87 0.21
N ALA A 276 -2.98 -5.78 -0.58
CA ALA A 276 -3.98 -6.73 -0.10
C ALA A 276 -3.50 -7.65 1.04
N ALA A 277 -2.21 -7.99 1.08
CA ALA A 277 -1.62 -8.79 2.15
C ALA A 277 -1.64 -8.03 3.49
N GLU A 278 -1.22 -6.75 3.48
CA GLU A 278 -1.24 -5.87 4.66
C GLU A 278 -2.68 -5.58 5.11
N HIS A 279 -3.58 -5.30 4.17
CA HIS A 279 -5.00 -5.08 4.43
C HIS A 279 -5.64 -6.25 5.17
N SER A 280 -5.39 -7.46 4.68
CA SER A 280 -5.92 -8.68 5.30
C SER A 280 -5.39 -8.86 6.72
N THR A 281 -4.11 -8.56 6.94
CA THR A 281 -3.46 -8.68 8.25
C THR A 281 -4.06 -7.71 9.25
N ALA A 282 -4.15 -6.42 8.89
CA ALA A 282 -4.68 -5.38 9.76
C ALA A 282 -6.12 -5.72 10.22
N VAL A 283 -7.00 -6.08 9.28
CA VAL A 283 -8.39 -6.45 9.57
C VAL A 283 -8.48 -7.67 10.50
N LEU A 284 -7.62 -8.68 10.28
CA LEU A 284 -7.60 -9.87 11.11
C LEU A 284 -7.13 -9.61 12.54
N LEU A 285 -6.13 -8.76 12.71
CA LEU A 285 -5.63 -8.35 14.01
C LEU A 285 -6.68 -7.55 14.78
N ALA A 286 -7.35 -6.60 14.12
CA ALA A 286 -8.45 -5.85 14.70
C ALA A 286 -9.60 -6.76 15.17
N ALA A 287 -9.97 -7.78 14.38
CA ALA A 287 -10.97 -8.78 14.77
C ALA A 287 -10.59 -9.61 16.01
N ARG A 288 -9.30 -9.61 16.37
CA ARG A 288 -8.75 -10.27 17.58
C ARG A 288 -8.49 -9.29 18.72
N ASN A 289 -9.03 -8.08 18.65
CA ASN A 289 -8.82 -7.00 19.63
C ASN A 289 -7.36 -6.50 19.70
N GLN A 290 -6.60 -6.63 18.59
CA GLN A 290 -5.23 -6.12 18.45
C GLN A 290 -5.25 -4.86 17.58
N MET A 291 -6.06 -3.85 17.96
CA MET A 291 -6.28 -2.64 17.16
C MET A 291 -5.01 -1.78 17.03
N ASP A 292 -4.19 -1.76 18.07
CA ASP A 292 -2.91 -1.05 18.06
C ASP A 292 -2.01 -1.53 16.90
N THR A 293 -1.85 -2.85 16.76
CA THR A 293 -1.06 -3.44 15.66
C THR A 293 -1.74 -3.21 14.30
N ALA A 294 -3.07 -3.32 14.24
CA ALA A 294 -3.82 -3.11 13.01
C ALA A 294 -3.67 -1.67 12.46
N LEU A 295 -3.81 -0.67 13.34
CA LEU A 295 -3.59 0.73 12.99
C LEU A 295 -2.14 1.02 12.63
N ASN A 296 -1.20 0.44 13.39
CA ASN A 296 0.22 0.62 13.12
C ASN A 296 0.60 0.10 11.72
N ILE A 297 0.07 -1.05 11.28
CA ILE A 297 0.28 -1.55 9.91
C ILE A 297 -0.25 -0.55 8.87
N SER A 298 -1.48 -0.09 9.00
CA SER A 298 -2.10 0.83 8.05
C SER A 298 -1.38 2.18 7.97
N MET A 299 -1.02 2.76 9.12
CA MET A 299 -0.33 4.04 9.19
C MET A 299 1.12 3.93 8.70
N GLN A 300 1.84 2.90 9.15
CA GLN A 300 3.25 2.70 8.80
C GLN A 300 3.41 2.45 7.30
N SER A 301 2.53 1.65 6.68
CA SER A 301 2.50 1.46 5.22
C SER A 301 2.28 2.80 4.50
N SER A 302 1.33 3.62 4.95
CA SER A 302 1.08 4.95 4.38
C SER A 302 2.31 5.88 4.50
N VAL A 303 2.98 5.89 5.66
CA VAL A 303 4.22 6.66 5.88
C VAL A 303 5.34 6.17 4.96
N GLN A 304 5.51 4.86 4.83
CA GLN A 304 6.54 4.26 3.96
C GLN A 304 6.29 4.62 2.50
N ILE A 305 5.06 4.51 2.01
CA ILE A 305 4.70 4.90 0.64
C ILE A 305 5.00 6.38 0.41
N ALA A 306 4.60 7.26 1.32
CA ALA A 306 4.74 8.69 1.16
C ALA A 306 6.20 9.19 1.31
N LEU A 307 6.92 8.72 2.33
CA LEU A 307 8.23 9.27 2.70
C LEU A 307 9.42 8.45 2.16
N PHE A 308 9.20 7.22 1.71
CA PHE A 308 10.26 6.35 1.21
C PHE A 308 10.03 5.88 -0.22
N VAL A 309 8.94 5.16 -0.50
CA VAL A 309 8.70 4.56 -1.83
C VAL A 309 8.54 5.64 -2.91
N THR A 310 7.69 6.63 -2.66
CA THR A 310 7.45 7.73 -3.61
C THR A 310 8.75 8.49 -3.94
N PRO A 311 9.54 8.98 -2.97
CA PRO A 311 10.80 9.63 -3.25
C PRO A 311 11.84 8.73 -3.92
N LEU A 312 11.92 7.47 -3.52
CA LEU A 312 12.83 6.50 -4.15
C LEU A 312 12.51 6.35 -5.64
N LEU A 313 11.23 6.26 -6.00
CA LEU A 313 10.79 6.15 -7.38
C LEU A 313 10.96 7.44 -8.17
N VAL A 314 10.92 8.61 -7.54
CA VAL A 314 11.36 9.86 -8.19
C VAL A 314 12.80 9.69 -8.68
N PHE A 315 13.73 9.23 -7.84
CA PHE A 315 15.13 9.01 -8.27
C PHE A 315 15.27 7.91 -9.32
N LEU A 316 14.58 6.78 -9.15
CA LEU A 316 14.65 5.66 -10.09
C LEU A 316 14.03 5.98 -11.45
N SER A 317 13.11 6.93 -11.53
CA SER A 317 12.43 7.30 -12.76
C SER A 317 13.33 7.96 -13.80
N TYR A 318 14.37 8.68 -13.37
CA TYR A 318 15.30 9.36 -14.27
C TYR A 318 16.10 8.37 -15.14
N PRO A 319 16.78 7.36 -14.60
CA PRO A 319 17.48 6.37 -15.43
C PRO A 319 16.52 5.50 -16.27
N LEU A 320 15.23 5.46 -15.92
CA LEU A 320 14.21 4.75 -16.71
C LEU A 320 13.70 5.58 -17.90
N GLY A 321 14.12 6.85 -18.04
CA GLY A 321 13.77 7.73 -19.17
C GLY A 321 12.40 8.39 -19.07
N HIS A 322 11.66 8.18 -18.00
CA HIS A 322 10.32 8.77 -17.76
C HIS A 322 10.29 9.41 -16.37
N PRO A 323 10.79 10.64 -16.19
CA PRO A 323 10.85 11.31 -14.90
C PRO A 323 9.49 11.37 -14.18
N LEU A 324 9.45 10.93 -12.94
CA LEU A 324 8.29 11.00 -12.06
C LEU A 324 8.38 12.26 -11.20
N ASP A 325 7.62 13.28 -11.55
CA ASP A 325 7.49 14.46 -10.72
C ASP A 325 6.40 14.30 -9.65
N LEU A 326 6.57 14.99 -8.53
CA LEU A 326 5.58 15.02 -7.43
C LEU A 326 4.39 15.94 -7.78
N LEU A 327 3.88 15.80 -9.00
CA LEU A 327 2.74 16.54 -9.53
C LEU A 327 1.44 15.74 -9.40
N PHE A 328 0.98 15.60 -8.18
CA PHE A 328 -0.34 15.04 -7.93
C PHE A 328 -1.45 15.96 -8.45
N SER A 329 -2.52 15.39 -8.97
CA SER A 329 -3.68 16.16 -9.40
C SER A 329 -4.35 16.86 -8.21
N PRO A 330 -5.08 17.96 -8.43
CA PRO A 330 -5.80 18.65 -7.37
C PRO A 330 -6.75 17.74 -6.59
N PHE A 331 -7.35 16.76 -7.26
CA PHE A 331 -8.25 15.82 -6.62
C PHE A 331 -7.50 14.80 -5.74
N GLU A 332 -6.38 14.26 -6.21
CA GLU A 332 -5.53 13.36 -5.42
C GLU A 332 -5.00 14.06 -4.17
N MET A 333 -4.55 15.32 -4.30
CA MET A 333 -4.08 16.13 -3.17
C MET A 333 -5.20 16.41 -2.16
N LEU A 334 -6.41 16.74 -2.66
CA LEU A 334 -7.58 16.93 -1.80
C LEU A 334 -7.92 15.63 -1.05
N ALA A 335 -7.94 14.50 -1.76
CA ALA A 335 -8.26 13.21 -1.18
C ALA A 335 -7.27 12.81 -0.09
N VAL A 336 -5.95 12.92 -0.36
CA VAL A 336 -4.90 12.61 0.63
C VAL A 336 -4.94 13.60 1.80
N GLY A 337 -5.06 14.90 1.54
CA GLY A 337 -5.11 15.92 2.58
C GLY A 337 -6.32 15.77 3.51
N LEU A 338 -7.50 15.55 2.94
CA LEU A 338 -8.73 15.31 3.71
C LEU A 338 -8.65 14.00 4.51
N CYS A 339 -8.15 12.95 3.89
CA CYS A 339 -7.92 11.65 4.53
C CYS A 339 -7.01 11.79 5.76
N VAL A 340 -5.83 12.40 5.59
CA VAL A 340 -4.87 12.59 6.67
C VAL A 340 -5.46 13.48 7.78
N ALA A 341 -6.19 14.54 7.44
CA ALA A 341 -6.82 15.42 8.42
C ALA A 341 -7.89 14.69 9.26
N ILE A 342 -8.81 13.95 8.60
CA ILE A 342 -9.85 13.18 9.29
C ILE A 342 -9.21 12.11 10.17
N PHE A 343 -8.27 11.34 9.62
CA PHE A 343 -7.66 10.24 10.34
C PHE A 343 -6.84 10.73 11.54
N SER A 344 -6.04 11.81 11.36
CA SER A 344 -5.28 12.43 12.45
C SER A 344 -6.18 12.89 13.59
N TYR A 345 -7.36 13.42 13.29
CA TYR A 345 -8.34 13.80 14.30
C TYR A 345 -8.87 12.60 15.08
N LEU A 346 -9.20 11.51 14.40
CA LEU A 346 -9.78 10.31 15.02
C LEU A 346 -8.81 9.53 15.91
N VAL A 347 -7.50 9.63 15.66
CA VAL A 347 -6.50 8.86 16.44
C VAL A 347 -5.94 9.62 17.65
N MET A 348 -6.43 10.83 17.96
CA MET A 348 -5.87 11.66 19.03
C MET A 348 -6.17 11.14 20.44
N ASP A 349 -7.31 10.49 20.66
CA ASP A 349 -7.74 10.04 21.98
C ASP A 349 -7.25 8.64 22.36
N GLY A 350 -6.66 7.89 21.42
CA GLY A 350 -6.14 6.53 21.64
C GLY A 350 -7.22 5.46 21.75
N GLU A 351 -8.45 5.77 21.42
CA GLU A 351 -9.59 4.86 21.40
C GLU A 351 -10.36 4.99 20.08
N THR A 352 -11.03 3.93 19.64
CA THR A 352 -11.88 3.94 18.46
C THR A 352 -13.03 2.94 18.60
N ASN A 353 -14.02 3.04 17.72
CA ASN A 353 -15.23 2.22 17.72
C ASN A 353 -15.70 1.89 16.29
N TRP A 354 -16.68 0.99 16.18
CA TRP A 354 -17.22 0.56 14.91
C TRP A 354 -17.86 1.68 14.08
N TYR A 355 -18.41 2.72 14.73
CA TYR A 355 -19.08 3.81 14.02
C TYR A 355 -18.09 4.75 13.34
N GLU A 356 -16.95 5.03 13.95
CA GLU A 356 -15.84 5.73 13.32
C GLU A 356 -15.32 4.95 12.11
N GLY A 357 -15.26 3.61 12.22
CA GLY A 357 -14.95 2.75 11.09
C GLY A 357 -15.90 2.94 9.91
N ILE A 358 -17.21 3.03 10.14
CA ILE A 358 -18.22 3.32 9.10
C ILE A 358 -17.99 4.72 8.50
N GLN A 359 -17.68 5.72 9.32
CA GLN A 359 -17.42 7.07 8.83
C GLN A 359 -16.22 7.11 7.89
N LEU A 360 -15.10 6.45 8.23
CA LEU A 360 -13.93 6.33 7.34
C LEU A 360 -14.28 5.63 6.02
N LEU A 361 -15.00 4.50 6.09
CA LEU A 361 -15.46 3.78 4.89
C LEU A 361 -16.38 4.62 4.01
N ALA A 362 -17.26 5.42 4.62
CA ALA A 362 -18.13 6.32 3.88
C ALA A 362 -17.34 7.42 3.14
N VAL A 363 -16.33 8.01 3.78
CA VAL A 363 -15.43 8.98 3.13
C VAL A 363 -14.67 8.33 1.98
N TYR A 364 -14.14 7.11 2.16
CA TYR A 364 -13.49 6.36 1.10
C TYR A 364 -14.43 6.12 -0.08
N ALA A 365 -15.66 5.69 0.18
CA ALA A 365 -16.66 5.44 -0.87
C ALA A 365 -17.01 6.72 -1.63
N ILE A 366 -17.16 7.87 -0.95
CA ILE A 366 -17.39 9.18 -1.59
C ILE A 366 -16.24 9.54 -2.52
N ILE A 367 -14.99 9.39 -2.07
CA ILE A 367 -13.80 9.64 -2.89
C ILE A 367 -13.76 8.69 -4.09
N ALA A 368 -14.02 7.41 -3.90
CA ALA A 368 -14.00 6.40 -4.97
C ALA A 368 -15.08 6.69 -6.03
N VAL A 369 -16.30 7.06 -5.60
CA VAL A 369 -17.39 7.46 -6.53
C VAL A 369 -17.00 8.71 -7.32
N ALA A 370 -16.43 9.71 -6.67
CA ALA A 370 -15.99 10.93 -7.34
C ALA A 370 -14.88 10.65 -8.38
N LEU A 371 -13.92 9.77 -8.05
CA LEU A 371 -12.86 9.34 -8.97
C LEU A 371 -13.39 8.55 -10.15
N TYR A 372 -14.41 7.70 -9.94
CA TYR A 372 -15.02 6.93 -11.02
C TYR A 372 -15.64 7.85 -12.09
N PHE A 373 -16.30 8.93 -11.66
CA PHE A 373 -16.92 9.91 -12.56
C PHE A 373 -16.00 11.06 -12.96
N LEU A 374 -14.72 11.05 -12.54
CA LEU A 374 -13.78 12.12 -12.89
C LEU A 374 -13.57 12.14 -14.42
N PRO A 375 -13.85 13.26 -15.09
CA PRO A 375 -13.64 13.33 -16.54
C PRO A 375 -12.14 13.21 -16.84
N VAL A 376 -11.82 12.37 -17.83
CA VAL A 376 -10.45 12.24 -18.35
C VAL A 376 -10.12 13.54 -19.10
N THR A 377 -9.41 14.44 -18.45
CA THR A 377 -8.76 15.55 -19.17
C THR A 377 -7.57 14.99 -19.93
N PRO A 378 -7.50 15.16 -21.27
CA PRO A 378 -6.29 14.79 -21.99
C PRO A 378 -5.10 15.50 -21.34
N GLN A 379 -4.13 14.72 -20.86
CA GLN A 379 -2.87 15.33 -20.40
C GLN A 379 -2.20 15.98 -21.60
N PRO A 380 -1.69 17.21 -21.49
CA PRO A 380 -0.90 17.77 -22.59
C PRO A 380 0.30 16.84 -22.82
N VAL A 381 0.42 16.39 -24.06
CA VAL A 381 1.55 15.62 -24.56
C VAL A 381 2.78 16.53 -24.44
N HIS A 382 3.70 16.19 -23.56
CA HIS A 382 4.97 16.91 -23.39
C HIS A 382 6.07 16.23 -24.19
#